data_e3d355421ccf3c60aea377d1180f1609
#
_entry.id   e3d355421ccf3c60aea377d1180f1609
#
_cell.length_a   1.000
_cell.length_b   1.000
_cell.length_c   1.000
_cell.angle_alpha   90.00
_cell.angle_beta   90.00
_cell.angle_gamma   90.00
#
_symmetry.space_group_name_H-M   'P 1'
#
loop_
_entity.id
_entity.type
_entity.pdbx_description
1 polymer ?
#
loop_
_entity_poly.entity_id
_entity_poly.type
_entity_poly.pdbx_seq_one_letter_code
_entity_poly.pdbx_strand_id
1 'polypeptide(L)'
;MFRILTIITLLFAMPAWAGQTDVNFQALQFLGEVALGLLGFSAILIGLARVDDGGFSPPDQFRVKLLLYTGLGALFGSILPFVIFNPSVTAQSWQPLLIGLFVYALFGPLYFMPQVRALRKSGFKNIFPVPIIIFNVTIFITNVVVTASMALVLGNMHFQLYSFCLLLFLVQCTSAFIRTIFYRAGQ
;
A
#
# COMPACT_ATOMS: atom_id res chain seq x y z
N MET A 1 -10.95 -21.01 -1.36
CA MET A 1 -10.82 -20.25 -2.61
C MET A 1 -12.12 -19.55 -3.03
N PHE A 2 -13.27 -20.21 -3.05
CA PHE A 2 -14.58 -19.64 -3.43
C PHE A 2 -15.00 -18.41 -2.60
N ARG A 3 -14.79 -18.39 -1.29
CA ARG A 3 -15.21 -17.27 -0.41
C ARG A 3 -14.43 -15.96 -0.64
N ILE A 4 -13.20 -16.02 -1.13
CA ILE A 4 -12.40 -14.82 -1.44
C ILE A 4 -12.89 -14.18 -2.73
N LEU A 5 -13.27 -15.01 -3.72
CA LEU A 5 -13.83 -14.52 -4.98
C LEU A 5 -15.18 -13.80 -4.76
N THR A 6 -16.01 -14.33 -3.85
CA THR A 6 -17.31 -13.73 -3.49
C THR A 6 -17.17 -12.37 -2.81
N ILE A 7 -16.14 -12.20 -1.96
CA ILE A 7 -15.87 -10.90 -1.31
C ILE A 7 -15.36 -9.88 -2.34
N ILE A 8 -14.53 -10.30 -3.28
CA ILE A 8 -14.06 -9.44 -4.37
C ILE A 8 -15.24 -9.03 -5.26
N THR A 9 -16.15 -9.96 -5.61
CA THR A 9 -17.34 -9.65 -6.43
C THR A 9 -18.33 -8.74 -5.68
N LEU A 10 -18.47 -8.88 -4.37
CA LEU A 10 -19.30 -7.99 -3.54
C LEU A 10 -18.70 -6.57 -3.41
N LEU A 11 -17.39 -6.43 -3.38
CA LEU A 11 -16.71 -5.12 -3.43
C LEU A 11 -16.90 -4.42 -4.79
N PHE A 12 -17.01 -5.19 -5.88
CA PHE A 12 -17.29 -4.65 -7.21
C PHE A 12 -18.79 -4.43 -7.49
N ALA A 13 -19.68 -5.00 -6.67
CA ALA A 13 -21.13 -4.81 -6.77
C ALA A 13 -21.62 -3.57 -6.00
N MET A 14 -20.75 -2.64 -5.62
CA MET A 14 -21.18 -1.35 -5.10
C MET A 14 -22.03 -0.63 -6.15
N PRO A 15 -23.24 -0.13 -5.75
CA PRO A 15 -24.11 0.54 -6.69
C PRO A 15 -23.37 1.68 -7.35
N ALA A 16 -23.49 1.77 -8.66
CA ALA A 16 -22.98 2.87 -9.45
C ALA A 16 -23.59 4.17 -8.91
N TRP A 17 -22.88 4.87 -8.07
CA TRP A 17 -23.17 6.26 -7.73
C TRP A 17 -22.76 7.08 -8.95
N ALA A 18 -23.65 7.01 -9.94
CA ALA A 18 -23.54 7.78 -11.16
C ALA A 18 -23.65 9.25 -10.78
N GLY A 19 -22.60 10.01 -11.02
CA GLY A 19 -22.76 11.42 -11.20
C GLY A 19 -21.83 12.39 -10.49
N GLN A 20 -20.73 11.98 -9.84
CA GLN A 20 -19.75 12.96 -9.35
C GLN A 20 -18.34 12.63 -9.85
N THR A 21 -17.89 13.43 -10.79
CA THR A 21 -16.46 13.56 -11.18
C THR A 21 -15.65 14.31 -10.11
N ASP A 22 -16.27 14.63 -8.97
CA ASP A 22 -15.67 15.44 -7.94
C ASP A 22 -14.67 14.62 -7.12
N VAL A 23 -13.41 15.01 -7.20
CA VAL A 23 -12.34 14.49 -6.35
C VAL A 23 -12.60 14.94 -4.91
N ASN A 24 -12.78 13.99 -4.02
CA ASN A 24 -12.89 14.30 -2.60
C ASN A 24 -11.49 14.53 -2.00
N PHE A 25 -11.01 15.76 -2.11
CA PHE A 25 -9.70 16.14 -1.58
C PHE A 25 -9.58 15.96 -0.06
N GLN A 26 -10.67 16.09 0.70
CA GLN A 26 -10.66 15.84 2.13
C GLN A 26 -10.36 14.37 2.46
N ALA A 27 -10.91 13.43 1.67
CA ALA A 27 -10.60 12.01 1.82
C ALA A 27 -9.13 11.70 1.51
N LEU A 28 -8.57 12.32 0.47
CA LEU A 28 -7.14 12.18 0.14
C LEU A 28 -6.24 12.78 1.22
N GLN A 29 -6.60 13.95 1.74
CA GLN A 29 -5.89 14.59 2.84
C GLN A 29 -5.88 13.66 4.07
N PHE A 30 -7.03 13.12 4.47
CA PHE A 30 -7.15 12.19 5.58
C PHE A 30 -6.26 10.94 5.39
N LEU A 31 -6.24 10.34 4.19
CA LEU A 31 -5.36 9.21 3.89
C LEU A 31 -3.88 9.59 4.02
N GLY A 32 -3.50 10.79 3.57
CA GLY A 32 -2.16 11.33 3.72
C GLY A 32 -1.76 11.54 5.18
N GLU A 33 -2.65 12.09 6.00
CA GLU A 33 -2.44 12.29 7.44
C GLU A 33 -2.25 10.96 8.18
N VAL A 34 -3.06 9.95 7.86
CA VAL A 34 -2.90 8.59 8.42
C VAL A 34 -1.56 7.98 8.00
N ALA A 35 -1.18 8.12 6.72
CA ALA A 35 0.11 7.65 6.22
C ALA A 35 1.28 8.33 6.95
N LEU A 36 1.22 9.65 7.11
CA LEU A 36 2.23 10.44 7.81
C LEU A 36 2.32 10.03 9.29
N GLY A 37 1.19 9.83 9.95
CA GLY A 37 1.12 9.34 11.32
C GLY A 37 1.81 7.98 11.49
N LEU A 38 1.50 7.00 10.63
CA LEU A 38 2.12 5.68 10.66
C LEU A 38 3.63 5.75 10.39
N LEU A 39 4.07 6.57 9.43
CA LEU A 39 5.48 6.76 9.14
C LEU A 39 6.21 7.44 10.30
N GLY A 40 5.62 8.47 10.92
CA GLY A 40 6.18 9.16 12.06
C GLY A 40 6.35 8.27 13.29
N PHE A 41 5.30 7.53 13.66
CA PHE A 41 5.38 6.53 14.73
C PHE A 41 6.43 5.45 14.44
N SER A 42 6.50 5.01 13.20
CA SER A 42 7.48 4.01 12.78
C SER A 42 8.91 4.54 12.90
N ALA A 43 9.16 5.79 12.53
CA ALA A 43 10.46 6.42 12.66
C ALA A 43 10.92 6.51 14.13
N ILE A 44 10.00 6.85 15.05
CA ILE A 44 10.29 6.89 16.50
C ILE A 44 10.64 5.49 17.00
N LEU A 45 9.83 4.47 16.67
CA LEU A 45 10.10 3.09 17.09
C LEU A 45 11.42 2.56 16.55
N ILE A 46 11.74 2.88 15.29
CA ILE A 46 12.98 2.50 14.64
C ILE A 46 14.17 3.19 15.33
N GLY A 47 14.01 4.48 15.66
CA GLY A 47 15.03 5.27 16.37
C GLY A 47 15.33 4.70 17.76
N LEU A 48 14.30 4.45 18.57
CA LEU A 48 14.44 3.86 19.91
C LEU A 48 15.08 2.47 19.86
N ALA A 49 14.69 1.71 18.88
CA ALA A 49 15.19 0.36 18.69
C ALA A 49 16.68 0.25 18.33
N ARG A 50 17.21 1.28 17.71
CA ARG A 50 18.62 1.31 17.27
C ARG A 50 19.60 1.56 18.42
N VAL A 51 19.09 2.11 19.52
CA VAL A 51 19.92 2.43 20.69
C VAL A 51 20.31 1.17 21.47
N ASP A 52 19.43 0.16 21.50
CA ASP A 52 19.61 -1.00 22.39
C ASP A 52 20.38 -2.18 21.73
N ASP A 53 20.31 -2.38 20.41
CA ASP A 53 20.68 -3.67 19.78
C ASP A 53 21.87 -3.63 18.78
N GLY A 54 22.60 -2.54 18.65
CA GLY A 54 23.79 -2.48 17.77
C GLY A 54 23.51 -2.62 16.26
N GLY A 55 22.24 -2.67 15.82
CA GLY A 55 21.86 -2.70 14.42
C GLY A 55 20.61 -3.52 14.12
N PHE A 56 20.04 -3.34 12.92
CA PHE A 56 18.87 -4.10 12.48
C PHE A 56 19.24 -5.49 11.98
N SER A 57 18.52 -6.50 12.45
CA SER A 57 18.55 -7.82 11.82
C SER A 57 18.05 -7.77 10.37
N PRO A 58 18.49 -8.67 9.47
CA PRO A 58 18.03 -8.69 8.09
C PRO A 58 16.50 -8.73 7.93
N PRO A 59 15.73 -9.48 8.76
CA PRO A 59 14.27 -9.42 8.73
C PRO A 59 13.68 -8.06 9.12
N ASP A 60 14.29 -7.35 10.08
CA ASP A 60 13.82 -6.04 10.52
C ASP A 60 14.09 -4.99 9.46
N GLN A 61 15.26 -5.04 8.82
CA GLN A 61 15.56 -4.19 7.67
C GLN A 61 14.51 -4.37 6.56
N PHE A 62 14.10 -5.61 6.28
CA PHE A 62 13.05 -5.90 5.30
C PHE A 62 11.71 -5.27 5.69
N ARG A 63 11.29 -5.42 6.96
CA ARG A 63 10.04 -4.86 7.47
C ARG A 63 10.02 -3.34 7.38
N VAL A 64 11.13 -2.70 7.78
CA VAL A 64 11.29 -1.25 7.69
C VAL A 64 11.22 -0.78 6.24
N LYS A 65 11.90 -1.45 5.32
CA LYS A 65 11.83 -1.12 3.88
C LYS A 65 10.42 -1.26 3.34
N LEU A 66 9.70 -2.34 3.70
CA LEU A 66 8.32 -2.56 3.27
C LEU A 66 7.39 -1.48 3.82
N LEU A 67 7.54 -1.14 5.10
CA LEU A 67 6.76 -0.10 5.77
C LEU A 67 7.00 1.28 5.12
N LEU A 68 8.25 1.65 4.90
CA LEU A 68 8.59 2.91 4.22
C LEU A 68 8.04 2.94 2.80
N TYR A 69 8.22 1.86 2.04
CA TYR A 69 7.70 1.76 0.68
C TYR A 69 6.18 1.97 0.65
N THR A 70 5.44 1.20 1.43
CA THR A 70 3.96 1.27 1.40
C THR A 70 3.43 2.57 2.01
N GLY A 71 4.05 3.08 3.09
CA GLY A 71 3.67 4.33 3.73
C GLY A 71 3.96 5.55 2.83
N LEU A 72 5.13 5.62 2.21
CA LEU A 72 5.46 6.69 1.25
C LEU A 72 4.58 6.61 0.00
N GLY A 73 4.26 5.39 -0.47
CA GLY A 73 3.31 5.21 -1.58
C GLY A 73 1.93 5.78 -1.28
N ALA A 74 1.40 5.54 -0.09
CA ALA A 74 0.14 6.11 0.35
C ALA A 74 0.23 7.63 0.52
N LEU A 75 1.30 8.14 1.15
CA LEU A 75 1.51 9.56 1.40
C LEU A 75 1.62 10.35 0.09
N PHE A 76 2.57 9.98 -0.78
CA PHE A 76 2.75 10.68 -2.05
C PHE A 76 1.56 10.49 -2.98
N GLY A 77 0.95 9.30 -3.01
CA GLY A 77 -0.28 9.07 -3.75
C GLY A 77 -1.43 9.96 -3.28
N SER A 78 -1.50 10.31 -2.00
CA SER A 78 -2.50 11.24 -1.48
C SER A 78 -2.24 12.69 -1.88
N ILE A 79 -0.97 13.09 -2.00
CA ILE A 79 -0.56 14.47 -2.30
C ILE A 79 -0.57 14.77 -3.81
N LEU A 80 -0.17 13.80 -4.64
CA LEU A 80 -0.04 13.99 -6.10
C LEU A 80 -1.28 14.56 -6.78
N PRO A 81 -2.53 14.15 -6.45
CA PRO A 81 -3.73 14.74 -7.04
C PRO A 81 -3.85 16.24 -6.83
N PHE A 82 -3.43 16.78 -5.66
CA PHE A 82 -3.44 18.22 -5.40
C PHE A 82 -2.51 19.01 -6.32
N VAL A 83 -1.42 18.39 -6.77
CA VAL A 83 -0.44 19.01 -7.66
C VAL A 83 -0.89 18.95 -9.12
N ILE A 84 -1.49 17.82 -9.52
CA ILE A 84 -1.82 17.54 -10.92
C ILE A 84 -3.17 18.16 -11.32
N PHE A 85 -4.16 18.16 -10.40
CA PHE A 85 -5.48 18.73 -10.65
C PHE A 85 -5.50 20.21 -10.35
N ASN A 86 -5.14 21.04 -11.32
CA ASN A 86 -5.22 22.49 -11.21
C ASN A 86 -5.53 23.11 -12.60
N PRO A 87 -6.62 23.88 -12.79
CA PRO A 87 -7.81 24.13 -11.97
C PRO A 87 -9.02 23.24 -12.33
N SER A 88 -8.90 22.31 -13.25
CA SER A 88 -10.00 21.45 -13.69
C SER A 88 -9.63 19.99 -13.73
N VAL A 89 -10.46 19.17 -13.10
CA VAL A 89 -10.34 17.70 -13.13
C VAL A 89 -10.90 17.19 -14.46
N THR A 90 -10.03 16.77 -15.36
CA THR A 90 -10.43 16.10 -16.61
C THR A 90 -10.10 14.61 -16.54
N ALA A 91 -10.78 13.80 -17.32
CA ALA A 91 -10.46 12.37 -17.42
C ALA A 91 -8.99 12.13 -17.84
N GLN A 92 -8.43 13.02 -18.66
CA GLN A 92 -7.04 12.98 -19.08
C GLN A 92 -6.05 13.27 -17.94
N SER A 93 -6.45 14.07 -16.95
CA SER A 93 -5.61 14.38 -15.78
C SER A 93 -5.38 13.18 -14.88
N TRP A 94 -6.23 12.15 -14.94
CA TRP A 94 -6.06 10.91 -14.20
C TRP A 94 -4.98 10.00 -14.78
N GLN A 95 -4.72 10.05 -16.08
CA GLN A 95 -3.79 9.12 -16.73
C GLN A 95 -2.38 9.11 -16.11
N PRO A 96 -1.70 10.26 -15.90
CA PRO A 96 -0.36 10.26 -15.32
C PRO A 96 -0.35 9.71 -13.88
N LEU A 97 -1.40 10.01 -13.09
CA LEU A 97 -1.54 9.48 -11.74
C LEU A 97 -1.68 7.95 -11.75
N LEU A 98 -2.53 7.43 -12.63
CA LEU A 98 -2.79 5.99 -12.74
C LEU A 98 -1.56 5.23 -13.24
N ILE A 99 -0.85 5.78 -14.23
CA ILE A 99 0.39 5.20 -14.72
C ILE A 99 1.45 5.20 -13.61
N GLY A 100 1.61 6.33 -12.90
CA GLY A 100 2.55 6.42 -11.79
C GLY A 100 2.24 5.43 -10.68
N LEU A 101 0.96 5.33 -10.29
CA LEU A 101 0.52 4.39 -9.26
C LEU A 101 0.68 2.92 -9.71
N PHE A 102 0.40 2.62 -10.97
CA PHE A 102 0.62 1.29 -11.55
C PHE A 102 2.08 0.89 -11.52
N VAL A 103 2.98 1.76 -12.01
CA VAL A 103 4.43 1.51 -11.99
C VAL A 103 4.91 1.30 -10.55
N TYR A 104 4.45 2.15 -9.63
CA TYR A 104 4.77 2.00 -8.21
C TYR A 104 4.26 0.68 -7.64
N ALA A 105 3.00 0.32 -7.88
CA ALA A 105 2.42 -0.93 -7.40
C ALA A 105 3.13 -2.17 -7.97
N LEU A 106 3.56 -2.11 -9.23
CA LEU A 106 4.30 -3.19 -9.90
C LEU A 106 5.72 -3.35 -9.34
N PHE A 107 6.38 -2.25 -8.98
CA PHE A 107 7.73 -2.28 -8.41
C PHE A 107 7.77 -3.04 -7.07
N GLY A 108 6.71 -2.94 -6.25
CA GLY A 108 6.62 -3.62 -4.96
C GLY A 108 6.88 -5.12 -5.02
N PRO A 109 6.06 -5.92 -5.70
CA PRO A 109 6.28 -7.36 -5.79
C PRO A 109 7.60 -7.72 -6.47
N LEU A 110 8.04 -6.98 -7.48
CA LEU A 110 9.32 -7.23 -8.15
C LEU A 110 10.52 -7.05 -7.21
N TYR A 111 10.45 -6.05 -6.31
CA TYR A 111 11.54 -5.76 -5.37
C TYR A 111 11.50 -6.65 -4.12
N PHE A 112 10.32 -6.83 -3.51
CA PHE A 112 10.20 -7.50 -2.21
C PHE A 112 10.14 -9.02 -2.29
N MET A 113 9.61 -9.62 -3.37
CA MET A 113 9.51 -11.07 -3.49
C MET A 113 10.85 -11.82 -3.48
N PRO A 114 11.87 -11.37 -4.24
CA PRO A 114 13.18 -12.01 -4.18
C PRO A 114 13.79 -11.92 -2.78
N GLN A 115 13.61 -10.79 -2.07
CA GLN A 115 14.13 -10.62 -0.72
C GLN A 115 13.48 -11.56 0.29
N VAL A 116 12.14 -11.73 0.23
CA VAL A 116 11.43 -12.70 1.08
C VAL A 116 11.92 -14.11 0.81
N ARG A 117 12.12 -14.49 -0.45
CA ARG A 117 12.65 -15.82 -0.82
C ARG A 117 14.07 -16.04 -0.27
N ALA A 118 14.93 -15.00 -0.39
CA ALA A 118 16.29 -15.04 0.15
C ALA A 118 16.30 -15.20 1.68
N LEU A 119 15.51 -14.38 2.40
CA LEU A 119 15.40 -14.45 3.85
C LEU A 119 14.88 -15.81 4.34
N ARG A 120 13.91 -16.39 3.65
CA ARG A 120 13.43 -17.74 3.99
C ARG A 120 14.48 -18.83 3.76
N LYS A 121 15.29 -18.72 2.71
CA LYS A 121 16.41 -19.64 2.46
C LYS A 121 17.52 -19.51 3.51
N SER A 122 17.73 -18.32 4.05
CA SER A 122 18.71 -18.03 5.12
C SER A 122 18.25 -18.47 6.52
N GLY A 123 17.17 -19.25 6.64
CA GLY A 123 16.74 -19.81 7.92
C GLY A 123 15.61 -19.04 8.63
N PHE A 124 15.22 -17.86 8.16
CA PHE A 124 14.19 -17.00 8.78
C PHE A 124 12.74 -17.41 8.41
N LYS A 125 12.47 -18.72 8.25
CA LYS A 125 11.13 -19.22 7.86
C LYS A 125 10.04 -18.88 8.87
N ASN A 126 10.34 -18.95 10.16
CA ASN A 126 9.39 -18.70 11.25
C ASN A 126 8.98 -17.22 11.33
N ILE A 127 9.85 -16.30 10.88
CA ILE A 127 9.61 -14.88 10.87
C ILE A 127 8.66 -14.46 9.73
N PHE A 128 8.67 -15.22 8.64
CA PHE A 128 7.82 -15.02 7.47
C PHE A 128 6.91 -16.24 7.24
N PRO A 129 5.89 -16.46 8.07
CA PRO A 129 4.96 -17.54 7.88
C PRO A 129 4.17 -17.38 6.58
N VAL A 130 3.84 -18.52 5.96
CA VAL A 130 3.17 -18.57 4.66
C VAL A 130 1.91 -17.71 4.57
N PRO A 131 1.01 -17.71 5.58
CA PRO A 131 -0.21 -16.88 5.51
C PRO A 131 0.06 -15.39 5.35
N ILE A 132 1.10 -14.88 6.01
CA ILE A 132 1.47 -13.46 5.93
C ILE A 132 2.07 -13.11 4.55
N ILE A 133 2.84 -14.03 3.99
CA ILE A 133 3.36 -13.86 2.62
C ILE A 133 2.19 -13.82 1.64
N ILE A 134 1.27 -14.76 1.74
CA ILE A 134 0.08 -14.80 0.88
C ILE A 134 -0.72 -13.51 1.02
N PHE A 135 -0.96 -13.02 2.24
CA PHE A 135 -1.67 -11.77 2.49
C PHE A 135 -1.01 -10.59 1.76
N ASN A 136 0.30 -10.38 1.96
CA ASN A 136 1.01 -9.27 1.31
C ASN A 136 1.05 -9.40 -0.22
N VAL A 137 1.26 -10.62 -0.72
CA VAL A 137 1.24 -10.90 -2.16
C VAL A 137 -0.13 -10.60 -2.76
N THR A 138 -1.19 -11.03 -2.09
CA THR A 138 -2.56 -10.77 -2.54
C THR A 138 -2.82 -9.27 -2.63
N ILE A 139 -2.42 -8.48 -1.63
CA ILE A 139 -2.60 -7.02 -1.66
C ILE A 139 -1.80 -6.40 -2.83
N PHE A 140 -0.53 -6.80 -3.04
CA PHE A 140 0.25 -6.30 -4.17
C PHE A 140 -0.38 -6.65 -5.52
N ILE A 141 -0.83 -7.89 -5.69
CA ILE A 141 -1.50 -8.31 -6.93
C ILE A 141 -2.80 -7.52 -7.12
N THR A 142 -3.59 -7.35 -6.05
CA THR A 142 -4.83 -6.56 -6.11
C THR A 142 -4.55 -5.13 -6.53
N ASN A 143 -3.52 -4.48 -5.96
CA ASN A 143 -3.11 -3.13 -6.37
C ASN A 143 -2.74 -3.07 -7.85
N VAL A 144 -1.93 -4.00 -8.34
CA VAL A 144 -1.53 -4.07 -9.76
C VAL A 144 -2.75 -4.28 -10.66
N VAL A 145 -3.64 -5.21 -10.32
CA VAL A 145 -4.84 -5.50 -11.11
C VAL A 145 -5.79 -4.30 -11.15
N VAL A 146 -6.03 -3.67 -9.99
CA VAL A 146 -6.94 -2.51 -9.92
C VAL A 146 -6.37 -1.33 -10.69
N THR A 147 -5.09 -1.02 -10.55
CA THR A 147 -4.46 0.09 -11.28
C THR A 147 -4.39 -0.18 -12.79
N ALA A 148 -4.15 -1.42 -13.21
CA ALA A 148 -4.21 -1.81 -14.62
C ALA A 148 -5.65 -1.69 -15.17
N SER A 149 -6.64 -2.14 -14.41
CA SER A 149 -8.05 -2.03 -14.80
C SER A 149 -8.49 -0.57 -14.96
N MET A 150 -8.04 0.34 -14.08
CA MET A 150 -8.32 1.76 -14.20
C MET A 150 -7.73 2.38 -15.47
N ALA A 151 -6.55 1.93 -15.89
CA ALA A 151 -5.93 2.41 -17.12
C ALA A 151 -6.71 1.97 -18.38
N LEU A 152 -7.45 0.86 -18.31
CA LEU A 152 -8.22 0.28 -19.42
C LEU A 152 -9.68 0.74 -19.43
N VAL A 153 -10.28 1.00 -18.27
CA VAL A 153 -11.68 1.38 -18.13
C VAL A 153 -11.80 2.89 -17.99
N LEU A 154 -12.08 3.56 -19.10
CA LEU A 154 -12.42 4.97 -19.14
C LEU A 154 -13.82 5.17 -18.52
N GLY A 155 -13.91 5.32 -17.20
CA GLY A 155 -15.19 5.46 -16.50
C GLY A 155 -15.11 6.44 -15.32
N ASN A 156 -16.26 6.76 -14.74
CA ASN A 156 -16.43 7.75 -13.67
C ASN A 156 -15.94 7.28 -12.27
N MET A 157 -15.29 6.13 -12.18
CA MET A 157 -14.88 5.52 -10.91
C MET A 157 -13.39 5.69 -10.56
N HIS A 158 -12.67 6.56 -11.28
CA HIS A 158 -11.21 6.71 -11.08
C HIS A 158 -10.85 7.09 -9.64
N PHE A 159 -11.57 8.03 -9.04
CA PHE A 159 -11.33 8.48 -7.68
C PHE A 159 -11.49 7.36 -6.64
N GLN A 160 -12.58 6.60 -6.72
CA GLN A 160 -12.88 5.50 -5.79
C GLN A 160 -11.83 4.39 -5.85
N LEU A 161 -11.47 3.99 -7.07
CA LEU A 161 -10.45 2.96 -7.29
C LEU A 161 -9.06 3.44 -6.89
N TYR A 162 -8.74 4.70 -7.17
CA TYR A 162 -7.50 5.34 -6.74
C TYR A 162 -7.37 5.34 -5.21
N SER A 163 -8.40 5.83 -4.52
CA SER A 163 -8.45 5.86 -3.06
C SER A 163 -8.38 4.46 -2.46
N PHE A 164 -9.02 3.48 -3.09
CA PHE A 164 -8.93 2.07 -2.68
C PHE A 164 -7.49 1.54 -2.78
N CYS A 165 -6.75 1.86 -3.83
CA CYS A 165 -5.34 1.48 -3.95
C CYS A 165 -4.48 2.10 -2.84
N LEU A 166 -4.72 3.38 -2.50
CA LEU A 166 -4.03 4.03 -1.39
C LEU A 166 -4.35 3.37 -0.05
N LEU A 167 -5.64 3.00 0.16
CA LEU A 167 -6.05 2.25 1.34
C LEU A 167 -5.33 0.89 1.44
N LEU A 168 -5.15 0.17 0.33
CA LEU A 168 -4.40 -1.07 0.32
C LEU A 168 -2.92 -0.87 0.72
N PHE A 169 -2.29 0.22 0.29
CA PHE A 169 -0.95 0.57 0.76
C PHE A 169 -0.92 0.86 2.27
N LEU A 170 -1.93 1.56 2.79
CA LEU A 170 -2.06 1.79 4.24
C LEU A 170 -2.25 0.50 5.03
N VAL A 171 -3.07 -0.43 4.54
CA VAL A 171 -3.25 -1.76 5.16
C VAL A 171 -1.93 -2.53 5.22
N GLN A 172 -1.14 -2.50 4.15
CA GLN A 172 0.20 -3.11 4.14
C GLN A 172 1.15 -2.41 5.11
N CYS A 173 1.16 -1.08 5.12
CA CYS A 173 1.96 -0.26 6.04
C CYS A 173 1.63 -0.62 7.49
N THR A 174 0.34 -0.63 7.85
CA THR A 174 -0.16 -0.99 9.18
C THR A 174 0.23 -2.42 9.55
N SER A 175 0.09 -3.37 8.64
CA SER A 175 0.50 -4.76 8.86
C SER A 175 2.00 -4.88 9.14
N ALA A 176 2.84 -4.18 8.39
CA ALA A 176 4.28 -4.15 8.61
C ALA A 176 4.63 -3.49 9.96
N PHE A 177 3.95 -2.39 10.30
CA PHE A 177 4.11 -1.66 11.56
C PHE A 177 3.77 -2.54 12.78
N ILE A 178 2.58 -3.14 12.80
CA ILE A 178 2.12 -4.03 13.87
C ILE A 178 3.13 -5.16 14.08
N ARG A 179 3.60 -5.78 13.01
CA ARG A 179 4.58 -6.87 13.09
C ARG A 179 5.94 -6.42 13.61
N THR A 180 6.34 -5.19 13.35
CA THR A 180 7.59 -4.65 13.88
C THR A 180 7.49 -4.47 15.40
N ILE A 181 6.34 -4.04 15.92
CA ILE A 181 6.10 -3.88 17.36
C ILE A 181 6.05 -5.24 18.07
N PHE A 182 5.15 -6.11 17.62
CA PHE A 182 4.89 -7.37 18.35
C PHE A 182 6.01 -8.38 18.28
N TYR A 183 6.81 -8.36 17.23
CA TYR A 183 7.95 -9.27 17.15
C TYR A 183 9.05 -8.91 18.16
N ARG A 184 9.22 -7.64 18.49
CA ARG A 184 10.19 -7.18 19.50
C ARG A 184 9.73 -7.42 20.93
N ALA A 185 8.43 -7.33 21.18
CA ALA A 185 7.88 -7.59 22.52
C ALA A 185 7.98 -9.06 22.95
N GLY A 186 8.34 -9.97 22.04
CA GLY A 186 8.47 -11.41 22.28
C GLY A 186 9.92 -11.92 22.32
N GLN A 187 10.92 -11.06 22.19
CA GLN A 187 12.36 -11.35 22.41
C GLN A 187 12.80 -10.81 23.75
#